data_eb9b3e7f85cb2760b9e947baa76a15ad
#
_entry.id   eb9b3e7f85cb2760b9e947baa76a15ad
#
_cell.length_a   1.000
_cell.length_b   1.000
_cell.length_c   1.000
_cell.angle_alpha   90.00
_cell.angle_beta   90.00
_cell.angle_gamma   90.00
#
_symmetry.space_group_name_H-M   'P 1'
#
loop_
_entity.id
_entity.type
_entity.pdbx_description
1 polymer ?
#
loop_
_entity_poly.entity_id
_entity_poly.type
_entity_poly.pdbx_seq_one_letter_code
_entity_poly.pdbx_strand_id
1 'polypeptide(L)'
;MFSRLFGCYNANSISKAEKNREEPKKIEWSDTLQFIPPINTGIVIKVYDGDTFTLAGHLPYDGSPLYRFSVRLNGIDCAEIKGKTEEEKECAIRARKELDELIMGKTVTLKNVKNEKYGRILADVFVGDLHVNKYMIDKGLAIEYDGGSKTSRSWFEIYKSKNKNETEENFS
;
A
#
# COMPACT_ATOMS: atom_id res chain seq x y z
N MET A 1 1.54 -52.37 56.25
CA MET A 1 0.24 -52.76 55.69
C MET A 1 -0.37 -51.46 55.11
N PHE A 2 -0.16 -51.17 53.79
CA PHE A 2 -0.72 -50.02 53.14
C PHE A 2 -1.83 -50.50 52.20
N SER A 3 -3.08 -50.17 52.56
CA SER A 3 -4.25 -50.48 51.79
C SER A 3 -4.41 -49.35 50.72
N ARG A 4 -4.30 -49.69 49.43
CA ARG A 4 -4.60 -48.82 48.31
C ARG A 4 -6.11 -48.73 48.07
N LEU A 5 -6.70 -47.61 48.35
CA LEU A 5 -8.06 -47.26 47.87
C LEU A 5 -7.97 -46.84 46.40
N PHE A 6 -8.32 -47.74 45.48
CA PHE A 6 -8.62 -47.39 44.09
C PHE A 6 -10.06 -46.90 44.04
N GLY A 7 -10.24 -45.57 43.89
CA GLY A 7 -11.52 -45.01 43.56
C GLY A 7 -11.89 -45.38 42.10
N CYS A 8 -12.98 -46.10 41.93
CA CYS A 8 -13.55 -46.37 40.61
C CYS A 8 -14.06 -45.06 40.02
N TYR A 9 -13.34 -44.51 39.07
CA TYR A 9 -13.85 -43.43 38.24
C TYR A 9 -14.93 -43.99 37.30
N ASN A 10 -16.15 -43.45 37.45
CA ASN A 10 -17.31 -43.88 36.70
C ASN A 10 -17.19 -43.33 35.24
N ALA A 11 -16.83 -44.22 34.31
CA ALA A 11 -16.61 -43.89 32.89
C ALA A 11 -17.88 -43.40 32.19
N ASN A 12 -19.06 -43.51 32.82
CA ASN A 12 -20.33 -43.10 32.21
C ASN A 12 -20.66 -41.59 32.30
N SER A 13 -19.90 -40.81 33.08
CA SER A 13 -20.11 -39.37 33.17
C SER A 13 -19.40 -38.57 32.06
N ILE A 14 -18.42 -39.15 31.39
CA ILE A 14 -17.64 -38.49 30.31
C ILE A 14 -18.41 -38.50 28.97
N SER A 15 -19.24 -39.51 28.74
CA SER A 15 -19.93 -39.71 27.46
C SER A 15 -21.07 -38.71 27.17
N LYS A 16 -21.59 -38.01 28.18
CA LYS A 16 -22.69 -37.03 27.99
C LYS A 16 -22.24 -35.63 27.73
N ALA A 17 -21.03 -35.25 28.13
CA ALA A 17 -20.46 -33.90 27.91
C ALA A 17 -19.79 -33.76 26.54
N GLU A 18 -19.39 -34.86 25.91
CA GLU A 18 -18.77 -34.84 24.57
C GLU A 18 -19.79 -34.80 23.40
N LYS A 19 -21.07 -35.14 23.65
CA LYS A 19 -22.10 -35.21 22.61
C LYS A 19 -22.65 -33.84 22.18
N ASN A 20 -22.28 -32.73 22.80
CA ASN A 20 -22.74 -31.38 22.47
C ASN A 20 -21.61 -30.41 22.10
N ARG A 21 -20.45 -30.92 21.68
CA ARG A 21 -19.52 -30.05 20.95
C ARG A 21 -20.01 -29.98 19.51
N GLU A 22 -20.67 -28.88 19.18
CA GLU A 22 -20.85 -28.50 17.77
C GLU A 22 -19.47 -28.52 17.12
N GLU A 23 -19.29 -29.34 16.10
CA GLU A 23 -18.05 -29.32 15.32
C GLU A 23 -17.85 -27.90 14.81
N PRO A 24 -16.65 -27.32 14.92
CA PRO A 24 -16.40 -25.97 14.44
C PRO A 24 -16.79 -25.90 12.94
N LYS A 25 -17.69 -24.98 12.61
CA LYS A 25 -18.12 -24.77 11.22
C LYS A 25 -16.87 -24.64 10.36
N LYS A 26 -16.72 -25.46 9.33
CA LYS A 26 -15.64 -25.36 8.37
C LYS A 26 -15.71 -23.99 7.71
N ILE A 27 -14.64 -23.20 7.83
CA ILE A 27 -14.53 -21.88 7.19
C ILE A 27 -14.04 -22.09 5.76
N GLU A 28 -14.79 -21.60 4.79
CA GLU A 28 -14.43 -21.62 3.37
C GLU A 28 -13.82 -20.27 2.98
N TRP A 29 -13.10 -20.23 1.84
CA TRP A 29 -12.50 -18.98 1.32
C TRP A 29 -13.51 -17.85 1.15
N SER A 30 -14.71 -18.18 0.69
CA SER A 30 -15.83 -17.25 0.50
C SER A 30 -16.39 -16.64 1.79
N ASP A 31 -16.11 -17.25 2.95
CA ASP A 31 -16.53 -16.75 4.25
C ASP A 31 -15.59 -15.64 4.78
N THR A 32 -14.51 -15.35 4.06
CA THR A 32 -13.47 -14.40 4.48
C THR A 32 -13.35 -13.22 3.54
N LEU A 33 -12.94 -12.08 4.08
CA LEU A 33 -12.59 -10.89 3.31
C LEU A 33 -11.08 -10.65 3.37
N GLN A 34 -10.53 -10.13 2.29
CA GLN A 34 -9.14 -9.66 2.30
C GLN A 34 -9.02 -8.48 3.26
N PHE A 35 -8.04 -8.54 4.17
CA PHE A 35 -7.80 -7.44 5.09
C PHE A 35 -7.24 -6.23 4.35
N ILE A 36 -7.92 -5.10 4.48
CA ILE A 36 -7.44 -3.78 4.05
C ILE A 36 -7.15 -2.99 5.33
N PRO A 37 -5.90 -2.52 5.55
CA PRO A 37 -5.60 -1.74 6.76
C PRO A 37 -6.51 -0.51 6.84
N PRO A 38 -7.22 -0.29 7.96
CA PRO A 38 -8.08 0.87 8.15
C PRO A 38 -7.25 2.12 8.48
N ILE A 39 -6.34 2.48 7.58
CA ILE A 39 -5.44 3.63 7.66
C ILE A 39 -5.90 4.70 6.67
N ASN A 40 -6.14 5.91 7.14
CA ASN A 40 -6.56 7.02 6.30
C ASN A 40 -5.66 8.26 6.41
N THR A 41 -4.68 8.25 7.34
CA THR A 41 -3.74 9.36 7.50
C THR A 41 -2.45 8.88 8.14
N GLY A 42 -1.35 9.62 7.93
CA GLY A 42 -0.07 9.40 8.57
C GLY A 42 1.01 10.31 8.02
N ILE A 43 2.23 10.16 8.52
CA ILE A 43 3.40 10.97 8.12
C ILE A 43 4.22 10.17 7.12
N VAL A 44 4.61 10.81 6.01
CA VAL A 44 5.51 10.20 5.02
C VAL A 44 6.93 10.18 5.57
N ILE A 45 7.55 9.00 5.60
CA ILE A 45 8.89 8.80 6.17
C ILE A 45 9.94 8.35 5.15
N LYS A 46 9.53 7.99 3.93
CA LYS A 46 10.41 7.63 2.84
C LYS A 46 9.68 7.64 1.50
N VAL A 47 10.32 8.13 0.44
CA VAL A 47 9.87 8.01 -0.95
C VAL A 47 10.82 7.08 -1.70
N TYR A 48 10.28 6.07 -2.41
CA TYR A 48 11.06 5.09 -3.18
C TYR A 48 11.15 5.45 -4.64
N ASP A 49 9.99 5.69 -5.26
CA ASP A 49 9.80 5.97 -6.68
C ASP A 49 8.81 7.13 -6.83
N GLY A 50 8.55 7.57 -8.05
CA GLY A 50 7.60 8.64 -8.34
C GLY A 50 6.14 8.30 -7.99
N ASP A 51 5.84 7.05 -7.67
CA ASP A 51 4.49 6.58 -7.31
C ASP A 51 4.41 5.76 -6.03
N THR A 52 5.53 5.57 -5.31
CA THR A 52 5.59 4.68 -4.14
C THR A 52 6.35 5.29 -2.97
N PHE A 53 5.74 5.30 -1.79
CA PHE A 53 6.33 5.83 -0.56
C PHE A 53 5.99 5.00 0.67
N THR A 54 6.63 5.28 1.80
CA THR A 54 6.31 4.70 3.11
C THR A 54 5.63 5.72 4.00
N LEU A 55 4.49 5.34 4.53
CA LEU A 55 3.69 6.07 5.50
C LEU A 55 3.93 5.49 6.91
N ALA A 56 4.11 6.33 7.90
CA ALA A 56 4.02 5.99 9.32
C ALA A 56 2.68 6.44 9.88
N GLY A 57 1.90 5.54 10.45
CA GLY A 57 0.58 5.86 10.98
C GLY A 57 0.10 4.86 12.03
N HIS A 58 -0.86 5.30 12.84
CA HIS A 58 -1.56 4.44 13.81
C HIS A 58 -2.82 3.84 13.18
N LEU A 59 -3.15 2.63 13.58
CA LEU A 59 -4.47 2.06 13.27
C LEU A 59 -5.52 2.60 14.27
N PRO A 60 -6.82 2.61 13.91
CA PRO A 60 -7.86 3.25 14.70
C PRO A 60 -8.32 2.37 15.90
N TYR A 61 -7.38 2.00 16.78
CA TYR A 61 -7.66 1.36 18.05
C TYR A 61 -6.76 1.91 19.16
N ASP A 62 -7.23 1.90 20.40
CA ASP A 62 -6.52 2.42 21.56
C ASP A 62 -5.19 1.68 21.78
N GLY A 63 -4.11 2.45 22.00
CA GLY A 63 -2.78 1.89 22.20
C GLY A 63 -2.13 1.35 20.92
N SER A 64 -2.68 1.66 19.73
CA SER A 64 -2.07 1.27 18.45
C SER A 64 -0.62 1.77 18.37
N PRO A 65 0.36 0.88 18.14
CA PRO A 65 1.72 1.33 17.84
C PRO A 65 1.77 2.06 16.50
N LEU A 66 2.89 2.73 16.26
CA LEU A 66 3.16 3.37 14.97
C LEU A 66 3.64 2.30 13.98
N TYR A 67 2.84 2.07 12.93
CA TYR A 67 3.14 1.10 11.88
C TYR A 67 3.72 1.77 10.63
N ARG A 68 4.44 1.00 9.83
CA ARG A 68 4.90 1.41 8.50
C ARG A 68 4.03 0.73 7.44
N PHE A 69 3.52 1.54 6.51
CA PHE A 69 2.75 1.07 5.38
C PHE A 69 3.43 1.47 4.08
N SER A 70 3.62 0.54 3.17
CA SER A 70 4.02 0.84 1.79
C SER A 70 2.77 1.27 1.02
N VAL A 71 2.80 2.46 0.44
CA VAL A 71 1.68 3.06 -0.28
C VAL A 71 2.10 3.33 -1.72
N ARG A 72 1.26 2.92 -2.67
CA ARG A 72 1.36 3.26 -4.09
C ARG A 72 0.22 4.19 -4.47
N LEU A 73 0.53 5.21 -5.23
CA LEU A 73 -0.46 6.14 -5.78
C LEU A 73 -1.40 5.38 -6.73
N ASN A 74 -2.71 5.43 -6.45
CA ASN A 74 -3.72 4.75 -7.25
C ASN A 74 -3.92 5.44 -8.60
N GLY A 75 -4.15 4.65 -9.65
CA GLY A 75 -4.53 5.15 -10.97
C GLY A 75 -3.41 5.79 -11.77
N ILE A 76 -2.14 5.66 -11.32
CA ILE A 76 -0.98 6.21 -12.04
C ILE A 76 0.16 5.21 -12.18
N ASP A 77 1.03 5.44 -13.16
CA ASP A 77 2.33 4.78 -13.31
C ASP A 77 3.40 5.83 -13.60
N CYS A 78 4.62 5.60 -13.12
CA CYS A 78 5.78 6.46 -13.31
C CYS A 78 6.91 5.68 -13.98
N ALA A 79 7.90 6.40 -14.52
CA ALA A 79 9.16 5.81 -14.95
C ALA A 79 9.84 5.06 -13.79
N GLU A 80 10.48 3.95 -14.09
CA GLU A 80 11.18 3.13 -13.10
C GLU A 80 12.66 3.55 -12.99
N ILE A 81 13.20 3.66 -11.76
CA ILE A 81 14.63 3.97 -11.52
C ILE A 81 15.55 2.93 -12.17
N LYS A 82 15.07 1.68 -12.33
CA LYS A 82 15.76 0.62 -13.05
C LYS A 82 15.42 0.57 -14.53
N GLY A 83 15.01 1.71 -15.12
CA GLY A 83 14.67 1.87 -16.52
C GLY A 83 15.80 1.42 -17.47
N LYS A 84 15.45 1.13 -18.72
CA LYS A 84 16.37 0.58 -19.72
C LYS A 84 17.27 1.64 -20.35
N THR A 85 16.81 2.89 -20.42
CA THR A 85 17.55 4.01 -21.00
C THR A 85 17.93 5.03 -19.93
N GLU A 86 18.94 5.86 -20.20
CA GLU A 86 19.34 6.94 -19.29
C GLU A 86 18.22 7.98 -19.17
N GLU A 87 17.53 8.29 -20.26
CA GLU A 87 16.40 9.24 -20.26
C GLU A 87 15.24 8.73 -19.39
N GLU A 88 14.97 7.41 -19.40
CA GLU A 88 13.96 6.80 -18.53
C GLU A 88 14.35 6.93 -17.06
N LYS A 89 15.62 6.68 -16.74
CA LYS A 89 16.16 6.83 -15.38
C LYS A 89 16.09 8.28 -14.89
N GLU A 90 16.42 9.23 -15.75
CA GLU A 90 16.31 10.67 -15.43
C GLU A 90 14.87 11.07 -15.14
N CYS A 91 13.91 10.62 -15.96
CA CYS A 91 12.49 10.84 -15.71
C CYS A 91 12.06 10.24 -14.37
N ALA A 92 12.53 9.03 -14.04
CA ALA A 92 12.24 8.38 -12.77
C ALA A 92 12.81 9.14 -11.57
N ILE A 93 14.05 9.63 -11.69
CA ILE A 93 14.71 10.44 -10.65
C ILE A 93 13.95 11.75 -10.43
N ARG A 94 13.52 12.43 -11.52
CA ARG A 94 12.73 13.66 -11.45
C ARG A 94 11.37 13.40 -10.78
N ALA A 95 10.66 12.35 -11.20
CA ALA A 95 9.37 11.99 -10.60
C ALA A 95 9.50 11.69 -9.09
N ARG A 96 10.53 10.93 -8.71
CA ARG A 96 10.81 10.65 -7.30
C ARG A 96 11.14 11.92 -6.52
N LYS A 97 12.00 12.80 -7.08
CA LYS A 97 12.40 14.05 -6.43
C LYS A 97 11.19 14.96 -6.20
N GLU A 98 10.36 15.13 -7.22
CA GLU A 98 9.14 15.95 -7.13
C GLU A 98 8.18 15.41 -6.07
N LEU A 99 7.95 14.09 -6.05
CA LEU A 99 7.12 13.47 -5.03
C LEU A 99 7.73 13.65 -3.63
N ASP A 100 9.05 13.48 -3.48
CA ASP A 100 9.76 13.64 -2.21
C ASP A 100 9.60 15.07 -1.66
N GLU A 101 9.83 16.09 -2.46
CA GLU A 101 9.66 17.51 -2.10
C GLU A 101 8.21 17.83 -1.73
N LEU A 102 7.26 17.16 -2.40
CA LEU A 102 5.85 17.38 -2.19
C LEU A 102 5.32 16.78 -0.89
N ILE A 103 5.76 15.56 -0.51
CA ILE A 103 5.13 14.81 0.58
C ILE A 103 6.05 14.41 1.75
N MET A 104 7.39 14.41 1.58
CA MET A 104 8.31 13.95 2.63
C MET A 104 8.12 14.72 3.92
N GLY A 105 8.02 13.98 5.03
CA GLY A 105 7.83 14.55 6.37
C GLY A 105 6.45 15.19 6.60
N LYS A 106 5.58 15.22 5.60
CA LYS A 106 4.24 15.81 5.73
C LYS A 106 3.21 14.76 6.14
N THR A 107 2.15 15.23 6.78
CA THR A 107 0.95 14.41 7.00
C THR A 107 0.16 14.35 5.69
N VAL A 108 -0.17 13.13 5.26
CA VAL A 108 -1.00 12.88 4.08
C VAL A 108 -2.31 12.21 4.48
N THR A 109 -3.35 12.45 3.69
CA THR A 109 -4.64 11.76 3.78
C THR A 109 -4.77 10.75 2.65
N LEU A 110 -5.18 9.53 2.99
CA LEU A 110 -5.45 8.46 2.03
C LEU A 110 -6.96 8.32 1.83
N LYS A 111 -7.39 8.27 0.58
CA LYS A 111 -8.79 7.96 0.19
C LYS A 111 -8.81 6.77 -0.76
N ASN A 112 -9.98 6.13 -0.89
CA ASN A 112 -10.18 4.98 -1.78
C ASN A 112 -9.14 3.86 -1.58
N VAL A 113 -8.81 3.59 -0.31
CA VAL A 113 -7.77 2.63 0.09
C VAL A 113 -8.14 1.22 -0.37
N LYS A 114 -7.21 0.56 -1.05
CA LYS A 114 -7.32 -0.82 -1.55
C LYS A 114 -6.02 -1.57 -1.30
N ASN A 115 -6.05 -2.89 -1.38
CA ASN A 115 -4.84 -3.70 -1.44
C ASN A 115 -4.35 -3.85 -2.89
N GLU A 116 -3.06 -3.76 -3.06
CA GLU A 116 -2.39 -4.13 -4.29
C GLU A 116 -1.81 -5.56 -4.14
N LYS A 117 -1.64 -6.26 -5.25
CA LYS A 117 -1.23 -7.68 -5.30
C LYS A 117 0.09 -8.01 -4.58
N TYR A 118 0.94 -7.00 -4.36
CA TYR A 118 2.23 -7.17 -3.66
C TYR A 118 2.19 -6.73 -2.19
N GLY A 119 0.99 -6.55 -1.62
CA GLY A 119 0.83 -6.17 -0.22
C GLY A 119 1.03 -4.68 0.08
N ARG A 120 1.14 -3.84 -0.96
CA ARG A 120 1.11 -2.39 -0.80
C ARG A 120 -0.34 -1.91 -0.65
N ILE A 121 -0.49 -0.77 -0.01
CA ILE A 121 -1.74 -0.01 -0.03
C ILE A 121 -1.78 0.78 -1.35
N LEU A 122 -2.89 0.67 -2.07
CA LEU A 122 -3.20 1.50 -3.23
C LEU A 122 -4.18 2.58 -2.79
N ALA A 123 -3.86 3.86 -2.99
CA ALA A 123 -4.68 4.96 -2.49
C ALA A 123 -4.59 6.22 -3.35
N ASP A 124 -5.66 7.02 -3.29
CA ASP A 124 -5.64 8.43 -3.68
C ASP A 124 -5.08 9.22 -2.50
N VAL A 125 -4.01 9.98 -2.75
CA VAL A 125 -3.20 10.65 -1.71
C VAL A 125 -3.40 12.16 -1.78
N PHE A 126 -3.56 12.79 -0.61
CA PHE A 126 -3.76 14.22 -0.49
C PHE A 126 -2.80 14.84 0.53
N VAL A 127 -2.25 16.00 0.19
CA VAL A 127 -1.56 16.91 1.13
C VAL A 127 -2.40 18.18 1.22
N GLY A 128 -3.08 18.38 2.35
CA GLY A 128 -4.15 19.38 2.41
C GLY A 128 -5.21 19.11 1.33
N ASP A 129 -5.51 20.12 0.50
CA ASP A 129 -6.47 19.98 -0.60
C ASP A 129 -5.84 19.49 -1.92
N LEU A 130 -4.52 19.37 -1.98
CA LEU A 130 -3.82 18.95 -3.19
C LEU A 130 -3.91 17.44 -3.39
N HIS A 131 -4.49 17.02 -4.52
CA HIS A 131 -4.52 15.61 -4.95
C HIS A 131 -3.19 15.24 -5.62
N VAL A 132 -2.34 14.54 -4.90
CA VAL A 132 -0.96 14.19 -5.31
C VAL A 132 -0.92 13.39 -6.60
N ASN A 133 -1.79 12.37 -6.74
CA ASN A 133 -1.84 11.52 -7.93
C ASN A 133 -2.09 12.36 -9.20
N LYS A 134 -3.08 13.25 -9.14
CA LYS A 134 -3.39 14.15 -10.27
C LYS A 134 -2.25 15.13 -10.55
N TYR A 135 -1.66 15.69 -9.50
CA TYR A 135 -0.52 16.60 -9.62
C TYR A 135 0.63 15.98 -10.41
N MET A 136 0.99 14.71 -10.10
CA MET A 136 2.06 13.99 -10.81
C MET A 136 1.75 13.80 -12.31
N ILE A 137 0.49 13.52 -12.66
CA ILE A 137 0.04 13.44 -14.07
C ILE A 137 0.12 14.82 -14.75
N ASP A 138 -0.38 15.87 -14.10
CA ASP A 138 -0.42 17.22 -14.66
C ASP A 138 0.99 17.77 -14.93
N LYS A 139 1.97 17.38 -14.10
CA LYS A 139 3.41 17.66 -14.28
C LYS A 139 4.09 16.79 -15.36
N GLY A 140 3.41 15.81 -15.93
CA GLY A 140 4.00 14.88 -16.91
C GLY A 140 5.01 13.90 -16.30
N LEU A 141 4.99 13.72 -14.98
CA LEU A 141 5.87 12.82 -14.22
C LEU A 141 5.25 11.43 -14.03
N ALA A 142 3.95 11.34 -14.31
CA ALA A 142 3.16 10.11 -14.30
C ALA A 142 2.17 10.10 -15.46
N ILE A 143 1.64 8.92 -15.76
CA ILE A 143 0.52 8.72 -16.67
C ILE A 143 -0.63 8.04 -15.95
N GLU A 144 -1.84 8.16 -16.49
CA GLU A 144 -2.98 7.35 -16.03
C GLU A 144 -2.71 5.86 -16.27
N TYR A 145 -3.03 5.02 -15.28
CA TYR A 145 -2.80 3.58 -15.32
C TYR A 145 -3.90 2.83 -14.56
N ASP A 146 -4.58 1.96 -15.25
CA ASP A 146 -5.70 1.14 -14.73
C ASP A 146 -5.30 -0.25 -14.23
N GLY A 147 -3.99 -0.58 -14.27
CA GLY A 147 -3.49 -1.90 -13.90
C GLY A 147 -3.30 -2.85 -15.10
N GLY A 148 -3.55 -2.41 -16.32
CA GLY A 148 -3.36 -3.16 -17.55
C GLY A 148 -1.92 -3.21 -18.05
N SER A 149 -1.73 -3.12 -19.36
CA SER A 149 -0.39 -3.08 -19.98
C SER A 149 0.27 -1.73 -19.76
N LYS A 150 1.58 -1.73 -19.47
CA LYS A 150 2.37 -0.50 -19.38
C LYS A 150 2.41 0.22 -20.73
N THR A 151 2.55 1.55 -20.67
CA THR A 151 2.67 2.37 -21.88
C THR A 151 3.90 1.98 -22.70
N SER A 152 3.76 2.04 -24.03
CA SER A 152 4.88 1.94 -24.97
C SER A 152 5.51 3.31 -25.29
N ARG A 153 4.93 4.41 -24.79
CA ARG A 153 5.45 5.76 -25.03
C ARG A 153 6.73 5.99 -24.22
N SER A 154 7.67 6.74 -24.77
CA SER A 154 8.85 7.22 -24.06
C SER A 154 8.43 8.14 -22.90
N TRP A 155 8.93 7.90 -21.71
CA TRP A 155 8.74 8.77 -20.55
C TRP A 155 9.25 10.18 -20.78
N PHE A 156 10.34 10.30 -21.52
CA PHE A 156 10.91 11.57 -21.92
C PHE A 156 9.96 12.39 -22.80
N GLU A 157 9.33 11.76 -23.80
CA GLU A 157 8.33 12.43 -24.66
C GLU A 157 7.10 12.88 -23.87
N ILE A 158 6.66 12.06 -22.90
CA ILE A 158 5.55 12.40 -22.01
C ILE A 158 5.89 13.64 -21.20
N TYR A 159 7.05 13.64 -20.53
CA TYR A 159 7.54 14.77 -19.75
C TYR A 159 7.68 16.04 -20.62
N LYS A 160 8.35 15.93 -21.76
CA LYS A 160 8.57 17.05 -22.71
C LYS A 160 7.27 17.64 -23.22
N SER A 161 6.26 16.81 -23.49
CA SER A 161 4.96 17.29 -23.97
C SER A 161 4.23 18.20 -22.97
N LYS A 162 4.46 17.99 -21.68
CA LYS A 162 3.85 18.78 -20.60
C LYS A 162 4.70 19.99 -20.17
N ASN A 163 6.03 19.92 -20.37
CA ASN A 163 6.99 20.91 -19.86
C ASN A 163 7.80 21.56 -20.99
N LYS A 164 7.13 21.99 -22.07
CA LYS A 164 7.76 22.53 -23.27
C LYS A 164 8.74 23.68 -23.02
N ASN A 165 8.52 24.47 -21.97
CA ASN A 165 9.33 25.65 -21.66
C ASN A 165 10.56 25.34 -20.77
N GLU A 166 10.64 24.16 -20.13
CA GLU A 166 11.73 23.79 -19.22
C GLU A 166 12.81 22.89 -19.87
N THR A 167 12.53 22.38 -21.08
CA THR A 167 13.36 21.31 -21.68
C THR A 167 14.59 21.81 -22.41
N GLU A 168 14.68 23.08 -22.77
CA GLU A 168 15.85 23.61 -23.49
C GLU A 168 17.06 23.87 -22.57
N GLU A 169 16.84 24.06 -21.25
CA GLU A 169 17.91 24.40 -20.31
C GLU A 169 18.49 23.20 -19.54
N ASN A 170 17.78 22.05 -19.45
CA ASN A 170 18.10 20.98 -18.51
C ASN A 170 18.55 19.65 -19.14
N PHE A 171 18.61 19.55 -20.48
CA PHE A 171 19.04 18.35 -21.21
C PHE A 171 20.19 18.61 -22.21
N SER A 172 20.94 19.70 -22.05
CA SER A 172 22.16 20.00 -22.84
C SER A 172 23.43 19.65 -22.08
#